data_0d87ba36858272f2b1e9a7f7bf32c55e
#
_entry.id   0d87ba36858272f2b1e9a7f7bf32c55e
#
_cell.length_a   1.000
_cell.length_b   1.000
_cell.length_c   1.000
_cell.angle_alpha   90.00
_cell.angle_beta   90.00
_cell.angle_gamma   90.00
#
_symmetry.space_group_name_H-M   'P 1'
#
loop_
_entity.id
_entity.type
_entity.pdbx_description
1 polymer ?
#
loop_
_entity_poly.entity_id
_entity_poly.type
_entity_poly.pdbx_seq_one_letter_code
_entity_poly.pdbx_strand_id
1 'polypeptide(L)'
;MTTLLRDAIRSHDWHRTPARDPQTPADALAVLRPLYAMGRHDLPLGRLLEGHVDAVQIVMRHGDAGQVGQLRRALADGAMLGVWNAGLTDEPLILSGTRLHGGKSYASGAGVLTHALVTAQADDGTRLMLIDLGTTPPAIDRGWWRTTGMQRSATHQVRWLDAMVSPESRIGGPDVYAREPFFSGGALRFVAVHAGGIAGLFDRTRDHLVATGRADDPFQAARLAELFWLADAAAGVVRHTAIDGFDLEGEARLARVAAARLAVSDMAERAMAVAQNAVGLAGQFVAHPLSAMLADLAVYLRQPAPDAQRLRVGRAVRDGLLVPAL
;
A
#
# COMPACT_ATOMS: atom_id res chain seq x y z
N MET A 1 -12.33 9.30 -7.89
CA MET A 1 -11.60 8.28 -7.11
C MET A 1 -12.52 7.15 -6.63
N THR A 2 -13.64 7.43 -5.98
CA THR A 2 -14.61 6.42 -5.47
C THR A 2 -15.06 5.42 -6.55
N THR A 3 -15.47 5.89 -7.73
CA THR A 3 -15.87 5.02 -8.85
C THR A 3 -14.71 4.16 -9.32
N LEU A 4 -13.53 4.75 -9.52
CA LEU A 4 -12.33 4.03 -9.98
C LEU A 4 -11.92 2.92 -9.02
N LEU A 5 -11.94 3.17 -7.69
CA LEU A 5 -11.62 2.14 -6.70
C LEU A 5 -12.65 1.00 -6.72
N ARG A 6 -13.94 1.34 -6.80
CA ARG A 6 -15.01 0.34 -6.88
C ARG A 6 -14.88 -0.52 -8.13
N ASP A 7 -14.58 0.09 -9.26
CA ASP A 7 -14.41 -0.62 -10.54
C ASP A 7 -13.17 -1.54 -10.49
N ALA A 8 -12.06 -1.08 -9.87
CA ALA A 8 -10.88 -1.90 -9.66
C ALA A 8 -11.16 -3.12 -8.78
N ILE A 9 -11.90 -2.96 -7.67
CA ILE A 9 -12.31 -4.07 -6.81
C ILE A 9 -13.19 -5.07 -7.58
N ARG A 10 -14.12 -4.58 -8.39
CA ARG A 10 -15.02 -5.41 -9.21
C ARG A 10 -14.30 -6.15 -10.33
N SER A 11 -13.35 -5.51 -11.02
CA SER A 11 -12.60 -6.12 -12.12
C SER A 11 -11.77 -7.33 -11.69
N HIS A 12 -11.44 -7.43 -10.40
CA HIS A 12 -10.74 -8.58 -9.80
C HIS A 12 -11.66 -9.51 -9.03
N ASP A 13 -12.98 -9.35 -9.13
CA ASP A 13 -14.02 -10.11 -8.41
C ASP A 13 -13.89 -10.08 -6.86
N TRP A 14 -13.11 -9.14 -6.31
CA TRP A 14 -12.88 -9.06 -4.86
C TRP A 14 -14.11 -8.62 -4.05
N HIS A 15 -15.13 -8.13 -4.71
CA HIS A 15 -16.43 -7.84 -4.10
C HIS A 15 -17.26 -9.12 -3.81
N ARG A 16 -17.01 -10.25 -4.53
CA ARG A 16 -17.66 -11.54 -4.31
C ARG A 16 -16.75 -12.55 -3.66
N THR A 17 -15.48 -12.57 -4.12
CA THR A 17 -14.44 -13.45 -3.61
C THR A 17 -13.39 -12.62 -2.87
N PRO A 18 -13.61 -12.33 -1.56
CA PRO A 18 -12.71 -11.49 -0.78
C PRO A 18 -11.29 -12.02 -0.78
N ALA A 19 -10.32 -11.11 -0.95
CA ALA A 19 -8.91 -11.46 -0.84
C ALA A 19 -8.63 -12.05 0.55
N ARG A 20 -8.08 -13.26 0.59
CA ARG A 20 -7.66 -13.96 1.82
C ARG A 20 -6.15 -13.91 1.94
N ASP A 21 -5.64 -14.30 3.11
CA ASP A 21 -4.22 -14.54 3.27
C ASP A 21 -3.79 -15.65 2.31
N PRO A 22 -2.74 -15.41 1.52
CA PRO A 22 -2.23 -16.42 0.60
C PRO A 22 -1.80 -17.69 1.33
N GLN A 23 -2.22 -18.83 0.83
CA GLN A 23 -1.81 -20.15 1.34
C GLN A 23 -0.75 -20.80 0.45
N THR A 24 -0.59 -20.29 -0.77
CA THR A 24 0.38 -20.77 -1.76
C THR A 24 1.06 -19.57 -2.45
N PRO A 25 2.24 -19.79 -3.07
CA PRO A 25 2.87 -18.79 -3.94
C PRO A 25 1.93 -18.27 -5.03
N ALA A 26 1.09 -19.14 -5.59
CA ALA A 26 0.12 -18.76 -6.62
C ALA A 26 -0.93 -17.78 -6.07
N ASP A 27 -1.43 -18.00 -4.86
CA ASP A 27 -2.38 -17.09 -4.19
C ASP A 27 -1.73 -15.72 -3.93
N ALA A 28 -0.46 -15.72 -3.47
CA ALA A 28 0.27 -14.48 -3.25
C ALA A 28 0.40 -13.69 -4.57
N LEU A 29 0.80 -14.34 -5.65
CA LEU A 29 0.92 -13.71 -6.96
C LEU A 29 -0.44 -13.26 -7.52
N ALA A 30 -1.53 -13.98 -7.24
CA ALA A 30 -2.88 -13.58 -7.64
C ALA A 30 -3.32 -12.26 -7.00
N VAL A 31 -2.84 -11.94 -5.80
CA VAL A 31 -3.06 -10.65 -5.13
C VAL A 31 -2.08 -9.58 -5.61
N LEU A 32 -0.79 -9.91 -5.76
CA LEU A 32 0.25 -8.92 -6.04
C LEU A 32 0.25 -8.43 -7.49
N ARG A 33 -0.11 -9.29 -8.48
CA ARG A 33 -0.18 -8.89 -9.89
C ARG A 33 -1.17 -7.76 -10.17
N PRO A 34 -2.42 -7.78 -9.67
CA PRO A 34 -3.33 -6.65 -9.77
C PRO A 34 -2.79 -5.36 -9.13
N LEU A 35 -2.14 -5.46 -7.97
CA LEU A 35 -1.54 -4.32 -7.29
C LEU A 35 -0.39 -3.73 -8.09
N TYR A 36 0.49 -4.56 -8.65
CA TYR A 36 1.55 -4.14 -9.57
C TYR A 36 0.97 -3.46 -10.82
N ALA A 37 -0.03 -4.07 -11.46
CA ALA A 37 -0.66 -3.51 -12.64
C ALA A 37 -1.31 -2.16 -12.33
N MET A 38 -1.98 -2.02 -11.19
CA MET A 38 -2.55 -0.74 -10.77
C MET A 38 -1.48 0.31 -10.52
N GLY A 39 -0.38 -0.03 -9.83
CA GLY A 39 0.75 0.87 -9.62
C GLY A 39 1.40 1.36 -10.90
N ARG A 40 1.43 0.53 -11.96
CA ARG A 40 1.94 0.88 -13.29
C ARG A 40 1.12 2.00 -13.96
N HIS A 41 -0.18 2.07 -13.65
CA HIS A 41 -1.08 3.05 -14.24
C HIS A 41 -1.36 4.25 -13.33
N ASP A 42 -1.63 4.02 -12.04
CA ASP A 42 -2.14 5.02 -11.10
C ASP A 42 -1.72 4.66 -9.67
N LEU A 43 -0.67 5.32 -9.16
CA LEU A 43 -0.14 5.08 -7.81
C LEU A 43 -1.13 5.45 -6.69
N PRO A 44 -1.83 6.61 -6.73
CA PRO A 44 -2.87 6.92 -5.77
C PRO A 44 -3.98 5.86 -5.67
N LEU A 45 -4.44 5.35 -6.82
CA LEU A 45 -5.44 4.28 -6.85
C LEU A 45 -4.84 2.95 -6.36
N GLY A 46 -3.59 2.65 -6.72
CA GLY A 46 -2.84 1.50 -6.22
C GLY A 46 -2.72 1.49 -4.69
N ARG A 47 -2.48 2.67 -4.08
CA ARG A 47 -2.46 2.84 -2.62
C ARG A 47 -3.81 2.52 -1.97
N LEU A 48 -4.91 2.95 -2.59
CA LEU A 48 -6.24 2.67 -2.05
C LEU A 48 -6.63 1.20 -2.24
N LEU A 49 -6.26 0.62 -3.37
CA LEU A 49 -6.57 -0.78 -3.67
C LEU A 49 -5.79 -1.74 -2.74
N GLU A 50 -4.49 -1.47 -2.49
CA GLU A 50 -3.70 -2.29 -1.55
C GLU A 50 -4.21 -2.15 -0.11
N GLY A 51 -4.63 -0.96 0.29
CA GLY A 51 -5.25 -0.73 1.60
C GLY A 51 -6.60 -1.44 1.74
N HIS A 52 -7.37 -1.55 0.65
CA HIS A 52 -8.60 -2.35 0.64
C HIS A 52 -8.31 -3.84 0.84
N VAL A 53 -7.35 -4.38 0.10
CA VAL A 53 -6.93 -5.79 0.24
C VAL A 53 -6.43 -6.06 1.66
N ASP A 54 -5.60 -5.18 2.21
CA ASP A 54 -5.09 -5.30 3.58
C ASP A 54 -6.23 -5.36 4.60
N ALA A 55 -7.15 -4.40 4.55
CA ALA A 55 -8.29 -4.35 5.46
C ALA A 55 -9.16 -5.61 5.39
N VAL A 56 -9.43 -6.10 4.17
CA VAL A 56 -10.20 -7.33 3.95
C VAL A 56 -9.47 -8.53 4.56
N GLN A 57 -8.18 -8.70 4.28
CA GLN A 57 -7.36 -9.80 4.84
C GLN A 57 -7.34 -9.78 6.36
N ILE A 58 -7.21 -8.61 6.98
CA ILE A 58 -7.22 -8.46 8.43
C ILE A 58 -8.55 -8.91 9.04
N VAL A 59 -9.69 -8.47 8.48
CA VAL A 59 -11.02 -8.89 8.99
C VAL A 59 -11.24 -10.38 8.75
N MET A 60 -10.84 -10.91 7.60
CA MET A 60 -10.96 -12.35 7.31
C MET A 60 -10.15 -13.23 8.27
N ARG A 61 -9.01 -12.71 8.77
CA ARG A 61 -8.09 -13.41 9.67
C ARG A 61 -8.52 -13.37 11.13
N HIS A 62 -8.99 -12.21 11.59
CA HIS A 62 -9.18 -11.90 12.99
C HIS A 62 -10.64 -11.70 13.41
N GLY A 63 -11.54 -11.52 12.44
CA GLY A 63 -12.98 -11.40 12.70
C GLY A 63 -13.60 -12.74 13.05
N ASP A 64 -14.65 -12.70 13.85
CA ASP A 64 -15.51 -13.86 14.08
C ASP A 64 -16.39 -14.18 12.87
N ALA A 65 -17.14 -15.28 12.93
CA ALA A 65 -18.00 -15.72 11.82
C ALA A 65 -19.07 -14.69 11.44
N GLY A 66 -19.61 -13.95 12.43
CA GLY A 66 -20.60 -12.90 12.22
C GLY A 66 -20.01 -11.72 11.47
N GLN A 67 -18.83 -11.24 11.92
CA GLN A 67 -18.08 -10.14 11.33
C GLN A 67 -17.63 -10.47 9.90
N VAL A 68 -17.11 -11.67 9.66
CA VAL A 68 -16.77 -12.15 8.32
C VAL A 68 -18.01 -12.20 7.41
N GLY A 69 -19.14 -12.65 7.94
CA GLY A 69 -20.42 -12.65 7.23
C GLY A 69 -20.90 -11.23 6.87
N GLN A 70 -20.77 -10.29 7.80
CA GLN A 70 -21.08 -8.86 7.55
C GLN A 70 -20.16 -8.25 6.51
N LEU A 71 -18.83 -8.49 6.61
CA LEU A 71 -17.88 -8.04 5.61
C LEU A 71 -18.26 -8.52 4.20
N ARG A 72 -18.58 -9.80 4.03
CA ARG A 72 -18.95 -10.36 2.72
C ARG A 72 -20.21 -9.69 2.14
N ARG A 73 -21.22 -9.41 2.95
CA ARG A 73 -22.40 -8.66 2.50
C ARG A 73 -22.02 -7.23 2.11
N ALA A 74 -21.29 -6.53 2.95
CA ALA A 74 -20.84 -5.16 2.65
C ALA A 74 -20.02 -5.10 1.35
N LEU A 75 -19.11 -6.05 1.10
CA LEU A 75 -18.33 -6.12 -0.15
C LEU A 75 -19.23 -6.35 -1.37
N ALA A 76 -20.22 -7.24 -1.28
CA ALA A 76 -21.19 -7.47 -2.35
C ALA A 76 -21.98 -6.18 -2.67
N ASP A 77 -22.28 -5.38 -1.65
CA ASP A 77 -22.95 -4.07 -1.75
C ASP A 77 -21.99 -2.95 -2.19
N GLY A 78 -20.73 -3.26 -2.44
CA GLY A 78 -19.73 -2.33 -2.98
C GLY A 78 -18.94 -1.57 -1.92
N ALA A 79 -18.75 -2.14 -0.72
CA ALA A 79 -17.90 -1.56 0.31
C ALA A 79 -16.44 -1.44 -0.16
N MET A 80 -15.83 -0.31 0.21
CA MET A 80 -14.43 0.02 -0.02
C MET A 80 -13.78 0.27 1.34
N LEU A 81 -12.75 -0.52 1.65
CA LEU A 81 -12.12 -0.52 2.96
C LEU A 81 -10.72 0.11 2.91
N GLY A 82 -10.19 0.50 4.07
CA GLY A 82 -8.81 0.92 4.25
C GLY A 82 -8.36 0.73 5.70
N VAL A 83 -7.05 0.87 5.93
CA VAL A 83 -6.46 0.75 7.27
C VAL A 83 -5.86 2.09 7.70
N TRP A 84 -6.29 2.62 8.85
CA TRP A 84 -5.81 3.87 9.44
C TRP A 84 -5.16 3.59 10.80
N ASN A 85 -3.85 3.38 10.80
CA ASN A 85 -3.11 3.01 11.99
C ASN A 85 -2.42 4.20 12.67
N ALA A 86 -1.82 5.13 11.91
CA ALA A 86 -1.03 6.22 12.48
C ALA A 86 -1.92 7.16 13.31
N GLY A 87 -1.56 7.37 14.59
CA GLY A 87 -2.25 8.31 15.48
C GLY A 87 -1.91 9.77 15.19
N LEU A 88 -2.72 10.67 15.68
CA LEU A 88 -2.31 12.07 15.86
C LEU A 88 -1.38 12.16 17.06
N THR A 89 -0.32 12.97 16.96
CA THR A 89 0.70 13.07 18.00
C THR A 89 0.11 13.59 19.32
N ASP A 90 -0.71 14.64 19.23
CA ASP A 90 -1.24 15.32 20.42
C ASP A 90 -2.65 14.86 20.80
N GLU A 91 -3.29 14.05 19.96
CA GLU A 91 -4.68 13.62 20.14
C GLU A 91 -4.86 12.18 19.61
N PRO A 92 -4.21 11.18 20.21
CA PRO A 92 -4.34 9.78 19.77
C PRO A 92 -5.78 9.29 19.88
N LEU A 93 -6.19 8.38 19.00
CA LEU A 93 -7.53 7.80 19.05
C LEU A 93 -7.65 6.86 20.26
N ILE A 94 -8.61 7.17 21.14
CA ILE A 94 -8.91 6.42 22.37
C ILE A 94 -10.30 5.80 22.27
N LEU A 95 -10.43 4.56 22.72
CA LEU A 95 -11.70 3.85 22.89
C LEU A 95 -11.99 3.71 24.40
N SER A 96 -12.95 4.46 24.90
CA SER A 96 -13.49 4.34 26.27
C SER A 96 -14.87 3.69 26.22
N GLY A 97 -14.96 2.43 26.69
CA GLY A 97 -16.21 1.67 26.56
C GLY A 97 -16.63 1.53 25.09
N THR A 98 -17.69 2.23 24.68
CA THR A 98 -18.21 2.29 23.30
C THR A 98 -18.01 3.65 22.64
N ARG A 99 -17.16 4.51 23.17
CA ARG A 99 -16.94 5.86 22.67
C ARG A 99 -15.54 6.01 22.09
N LEU A 100 -15.47 6.59 20.89
CA LEU A 100 -14.22 6.98 20.22
C LEU A 100 -13.99 8.50 20.39
N HIS A 101 -12.80 8.86 20.87
CA HIS A 101 -12.35 10.24 20.94
C HIS A 101 -10.90 10.34 20.46
N GLY A 102 -10.56 11.38 19.71
CA GLY A 102 -9.24 11.61 19.14
C GLY A 102 -9.17 11.28 17.66
N GLY A 103 -7.96 11.08 17.10
CA GLY A 103 -7.85 11.03 15.67
C GLY A 103 -6.72 10.16 15.11
N LYS A 104 -6.70 10.12 13.78
CA LYS A 104 -5.69 9.44 12.95
C LYS A 104 -5.10 10.41 11.95
N SER A 105 -3.80 10.23 11.68
CA SER A 105 -3.09 10.85 10.57
C SER A 105 -2.88 9.83 9.43
N TYR A 106 -2.51 10.33 8.26
CA TYR A 106 -2.27 9.50 7.08
C TYR A 106 -3.44 8.55 6.75
N ALA A 107 -4.68 9.00 7.00
CA ALA A 107 -5.90 8.26 6.69
C ALA A 107 -6.17 8.30 5.18
N SER A 108 -5.53 7.39 4.43
CA SER A 108 -5.69 7.28 2.97
C SER A 108 -7.13 6.91 2.63
N GLY A 109 -7.70 7.59 1.64
CA GLY A 109 -9.08 7.38 1.21
C GLY A 109 -10.14 8.02 2.11
N ALA A 110 -9.76 8.93 3.02
CA ALA A 110 -10.74 9.66 3.83
C ALA A 110 -11.68 10.49 2.94
N GLY A 111 -12.98 10.19 3.00
CA GLY A 111 -14.02 10.73 2.11
C GLY A 111 -14.17 9.99 0.77
N VAL A 112 -13.45 8.88 0.57
CA VAL A 112 -13.58 7.96 -0.58
C VAL A 112 -14.08 6.60 -0.13
N LEU A 113 -13.54 6.08 0.97
CA LEU A 113 -13.86 4.78 1.55
C LEU A 113 -15.24 4.77 2.21
N THR A 114 -15.84 3.59 2.31
CA THR A 114 -17.07 3.34 3.05
C THR A 114 -16.82 2.82 4.46
N HIS A 115 -15.70 2.11 4.65
CA HIS A 115 -15.29 1.54 5.93
C HIS A 115 -13.80 1.76 6.18
N ALA A 116 -13.42 1.85 7.44
CA ALA A 116 -12.03 1.91 7.85
C ALA A 116 -11.75 0.96 9.02
N LEU A 117 -10.66 0.20 8.92
CA LEU A 117 -10.04 -0.42 10.08
C LEU A 117 -9.17 0.63 10.76
N VAL A 118 -9.48 0.93 12.02
CA VAL A 118 -8.74 1.89 12.82
C VAL A 118 -8.21 1.24 14.09
N THR A 119 -6.98 1.57 14.49
CA THR A 119 -6.46 1.20 15.80
C THR A 119 -6.81 2.29 16.81
N ALA A 120 -7.31 1.92 17.98
CA ALA A 120 -7.59 2.83 19.08
C ALA A 120 -6.97 2.31 20.38
N GLN A 121 -6.43 3.20 21.21
CA GLN A 121 -5.94 2.84 22.53
C GLN A 121 -7.13 2.57 23.44
N ALA A 122 -7.07 1.51 24.25
CA ALA A 122 -8.05 1.14 25.24
C ALA A 122 -7.35 0.68 26.52
N ASP A 123 -8.09 0.51 27.62
CA ASP A 123 -7.53 0.13 28.93
C ASP A 123 -6.78 -1.22 28.91
N ASP A 124 -7.14 -2.11 28.00
CA ASP A 124 -6.59 -3.46 27.86
C ASP A 124 -5.64 -3.65 26.66
N GLY A 125 -5.19 -2.56 26.05
CA GLY A 125 -4.28 -2.57 24.90
C GLY A 125 -4.84 -1.87 23.67
N THR A 126 -4.18 -2.03 22.54
CA THR A 126 -4.63 -1.44 21.28
C THR A 126 -5.74 -2.29 20.65
N ARG A 127 -6.91 -1.70 20.49
CA ARG A 127 -8.05 -2.34 19.84
C ARG A 127 -8.12 -2.01 18.36
N LEU A 128 -8.48 -3.00 17.56
CA LEU A 128 -8.75 -2.84 16.14
C LEU A 128 -10.26 -2.75 15.92
N MET A 129 -10.71 -1.69 15.24
CA MET A 129 -12.13 -1.39 15.02
C MET A 129 -12.43 -1.32 13.53
N LEU A 130 -13.45 -2.03 13.06
CA LEU A 130 -14.02 -1.83 11.72
C LEU A 130 -15.17 -0.82 11.83
N ILE A 131 -14.92 0.40 11.34
CA ILE A 131 -15.86 1.52 11.41
C ILE A 131 -16.58 1.68 10.05
N ASP A 132 -17.90 1.64 10.06
CA ASP A 132 -18.72 2.13 8.95
C ASP A 132 -18.71 3.67 8.97
N LEU A 133 -18.09 4.26 7.95
CA LEU A 133 -17.92 5.72 7.84
C LEU A 133 -19.20 6.44 7.44
N GLY A 134 -20.24 5.73 7.02
CA GLY A 134 -21.55 6.28 6.76
C GLY A 134 -22.35 6.50 8.05
N THR A 135 -22.24 5.57 9.01
CA THR A 135 -22.93 5.63 10.30
C THR A 135 -22.13 6.36 11.38
N THR A 136 -20.79 6.28 11.32
CA THR A 136 -19.88 6.90 12.29
C THR A 136 -18.81 7.74 11.54
N PRO A 137 -19.22 8.84 10.87
CA PRO A 137 -18.32 9.65 10.08
C PRO A 137 -17.33 10.42 10.96
N PRO A 138 -16.03 10.46 10.61
CA PRO A 138 -15.09 11.37 11.26
C PRO A 138 -15.18 12.79 10.66
N ALA A 139 -14.74 13.78 11.43
CA ALA A 139 -14.35 15.06 10.87
C ALA A 139 -13.04 14.86 10.06
N ILE A 140 -12.99 15.38 8.83
CA ILE A 140 -11.85 15.20 7.91
C ILE A 140 -11.18 16.55 7.67
N ASP A 141 -9.91 16.68 8.03
CA ASP A 141 -9.09 17.84 7.66
C ASP A 141 -8.52 17.64 6.25
N ARG A 142 -9.24 18.15 5.26
CA ARG A 142 -8.85 18.08 3.84
C ARG A 142 -7.71 19.05 3.49
N GLY A 143 -7.39 20.00 4.35
CA GLY A 143 -6.32 20.97 4.16
C GLY A 143 -4.93 20.43 4.54
N TRP A 144 -4.86 19.33 5.28
CA TRP A 144 -3.61 18.81 5.82
C TRP A 144 -2.71 18.15 4.76
N TRP A 145 -3.28 17.38 3.81
CA TRP A 145 -2.51 16.63 2.81
C TRP A 145 -2.06 17.53 1.65
N ARG A 146 -1.00 18.30 1.87
CA ARG A 146 -0.40 19.23 0.89
C ARG A 146 0.96 18.74 0.39
N THR A 147 1.02 17.52 -0.09
CA THR A 147 2.21 16.89 -0.65
C THR A 147 2.36 17.21 -2.14
N THR A 148 3.56 17.02 -2.69
CA THR A 148 3.81 17.24 -4.13
C THR A 148 3.19 16.18 -5.03
N GLY A 149 2.94 14.99 -4.50
CA GLY A 149 2.30 13.85 -5.18
C GLY A 149 1.28 13.16 -4.27
N MET A 150 0.66 12.08 -4.76
CA MET A 150 -0.33 11.29 -4.03
C MET A 150 -1.56 12.09 -3.56
N GLN A 151 -1.84 13.25 -4.14
CA GLN A 151 -2.99 14.07 -3.77
C GLN A 151 -4.32 13.31 -3.95
N ARG A 152 -4.41 12.52 -5.02
CA ARG A 152 -5.60 11.75 -5.36
C ARG A 152 -5.85 10.55 -4.43
N SER A 153 -4.89 10.19 -3.58
CA SER A 153 -5.09 9.17 -2.54
C SER A 153 -6.01 9.65 -1.41
N ALA A 154 -6.37 10.95 -1.39
CA ALA A 154 -7.21 11.56 -0.37
C ALA A 154 -6.76 11.17 1.06
N THR A 155 -5.47 11.30 1.30
CA THR A 155 -4.85 10.97 2.60
C THR A 155 -4.96 12.18 3.51
N HIS A 156 -5.73 12.08 4.59
CA HIS A 156 -6.06 13.22 5.46
C HIS A 156 -5.81 12.91 6.93
N GLN A 157 -5.95 13.92 7.79
CA GLN A 157 -6.23 13.73 9.21
C GLN A 157 -7.73 13.54 9.40
N VAL A 158 -8.09 12.66 10.33
CA VAL A 158 -9.48 12.39 10.70
C VAL A 158 -9.64 12.40 12.21
N ARG A 159 -10.80 12.86 12.72
CA ARG A 159 -11.09 12.95 14.16
C ARG A 159 -12.51 12.50 14.45
N TRP A 160 -12.68 11.81 15.57
CA TRP A 160 -13.97 11.52 16.18
C TRP A 160 -14.04 12.26 17.51
N LEU A 161 -15.14 12.97 17.72
CA LEU A 161 -15.42 13.70 18.95
C LEU A 161 -16.53 12.97 19.71
N ASP A 162 -16.13 12.04 20.57
CA ASP A 162 -17.03 11.25 21.41
C ASP A 162 -18.07 10.43 20.61
N ALA A 163 -17.62 9.83 19.48
CA ALA A 163 -18.50 9.08 18.61
C ALA A 163 -18.83 7.71 19.19
N MET A 164 -20.10 7.31 19.14
CA MET A 164 -20.55 5.98 19.54
C MET A 164 -20.15 4.94 18.50
N VAL A 165 -19.61 3.81 18.98
CA VAL A 165 -19.31 2.63 18.16
C VAL A 165 -19.91 1.38 18.78
N SER A 166 -20.36 0.46 17.93
CA SER A 166 -20.88 -0.83 18.41
C SER A 166 -19.74 -1.71 18.94
N PRO A 167 -19.97 -2.49 20.01
CA PRO A 167 -19.02 -3.51 20.47
C PRO A 167 -18.62 -4.50 19.36
N GLU A 168 -19.54 -4.83 18.44
CA GLU A 168 -19.33 -5.74 17.31
C GLU A 168 -18.33 -5.17 16.28
N SER A 169 -18.01 -3.88 16.32
CA SER A 169 -16.99 -3.31 15.46
C SER A 169 -15.55 -3.70 15.86
N ARG A 170 -15.35 -4.26 17.06
CA ARG A 170 -14.03 -4.72 17.55
C ARG A 170 -13.62 -5.99 16.83
N ILE A 171 -12.52 -5.94 16.10
CA ILE A 171 -11.97 -7.08 15.36
C ILE A 171 -10.86 -7.75 16.19
N GLY A 172 -11.07 -9.00 16.54
CA GLY A 172 -10.12 -9.79 17.34
C GLY A 172 -9.88 -9.26 18.74
N GLY A 173 -8.82 -9.77 19.39
CA GLY A 173 -8.37 -9.35 20.72
C GLY A 173 -7.52 -8.07 20.72
N PRO A 174 -7.01 -7.66 21.90
CA PRO A 174 -6.07 -6.55 22.01
C PRO A 174 -4.77 -6.86 21.27
N ASP A 175 -4.13 -5.81 20.76
CA ASP A 175 -2.83 -5.82 20.08
C ASP A 175 -2.73 -6.76 18.86
N VAL A 176 -3.88 -7.21 18.34
CA VAL A 176 -3.95 -8.19 17.23
C VAL A 176 -3.38 -7.63 15.92
N TYR A 177 -3.51 -6.32 15.69
CA TYR A 177 -3.09 -5.69 14.45
C TYR A 177 -1.57 -5.75 14.24
N ALA A 178 -0.78 -5.59 15.32
CA ALA A 178 0.68 -5.56 15.24
C ALA A 178 1.33 -6.96 15.26
N ARG A 179 0.53 -8.03 15.26
CA ARG A 179 1.06 -9.39 15.33
C ARG A 179 1.78 -9.81 14.06
N GLU A 180 3.00 -10.31 14.23
CA GLU A 180 3.78 -10.91 13.14
C GLU A 180 3.28 -12.35 12.85
N PRO A 181 3.48 -12.85 11.63
CA PRO A 181 4.23 -12.27 10.50
C PRO A 181 3.39 -11.33 9.63
N PHE A 182 2.15 -11.08 9.98
CA PHE A 182 1.17 -10.40 9.11
C PHE A 182 1.42 -8.90 8.99
N PHE A 183 1.85 -8.26 10.09
CA PHE A 183 2.08 -6.81 10.10
C PHE A 183 3.24 -6.42 9.17
N SER A 184 4.45 -6.90 9.43
CA SER A 184 5.61 -6.59 8.60
C SER A 184 5.55 -7.28 7.23
N GLY A 185 5.04 -8.52 7.16
CA GLY A 185 4.86 -9.27 5.91
C GLY A 185 3.87 -8.60 4.94
N GLY A 186 2.91 -7.85 5.49
CA GLY A 186 1.96 -7.07 4.71
C GLY A 186 2.58 -6.02 3.80
N ALA A 187 3.80 -5.58 4.08
CA ALA A 187 4.52 -4.59 3.29
C ALA A 187 4.70 -5.00 1.82
N LEU A 188 4.73 -6.30 1.49
CA LEU A 188 4.91 -6.75 0.11
C LEU A 188 3.80 -6.26 -0.84
N ARG A 189 2.61 -5.93 -0.33
CA ARG A 189 1.51 -5.37 -1.13
C ARG A 189 1.87 -3.99 -1.67
N PHE A 190 2.29 -3.04 -0.85
CA PHE A 190 2.70 -1.73 -1.34
C PHE A 190 4.02 -1.78 -2.14
N VAL A 191 4.92 -2.73 -1.85
CA VAL A 191 6.13 -2.96 -2.65
C VAL A 191 5.76 -3.35 -4.08
N ALA A 192 4.72 -4.19 -4.27
CA ALA A 192 4.21 -4.52 -5.60
C ALA A 192 3.66 -3.27 -6.34
N VAL A 193 2.97 -2.37 -5.64
CA VAL A 193 2.50 -1.09 -6.23
C VAL A 193 3.70 -0.22 -6.62
N HIS A 194 4.74 -0.12 -5.79
CA HIS A 194 5.97 0.62 -6.10
C HIS A 194 6.70 0.04 -7.33
N ALA A 195 6.85 -1.28 -7.41
CA ALA A 195 7.44 -1.95 -8.58
C ALA A 195 6.63 -1.67 -9.85
N GLY A 196 5.29 -1.65 -9.73
CA GLY A 196 4.41 -1.18 -10.80
C GLY A 196 4.70 0.26 -11.22
N GLY A 197 4.92 1.16 -10.24
CA GLY A 197 5.30 2.55 -10.51
C GLY A 197 6.58 2.68 -11.33
N ILE A 198 7.59 1.85 -11.07
CA ILE A 198 8.84 1.80 -11.88
C ILE A 198 8.51 1.43 -13.34
N ALA A 199 7.69 0.40 -13.55
CA ALA A 199 7.24 0.03 -14.88
C ALA A 199 6.42 1.15 -15.55
N GLY A 200 5.64 1.89 -14.78
CA GLY A 200 4.91 3.07 -15.25
C GLY A 200 5.84 4.22 -15.67
N LEU A 201 6.98 4.41 -15.02
CA LEU A 201 8.02 5.36 -15.46
C LEU A 201 8.63 4.91 -16.79
N PHE A 202 8.96 3.62 -16.92
CA PHE A 202 9.46 3.04 -18.17
C PHE A 202 8.50 3.29 -19.33
N ASP A 203 7.22 2.96 -19.18
CA ASP A 203 6.22 3.14 -20.24
C ASP A 203 6.13 4.59 -20.70
N ARG A 204 5.96 5.53 -19.77
CA ARG A 204 5.79 6.96 -20.10
C ARG A 204 7.04 7.56 -20.73
N THR A 205 8.23 7.09 -20.31
CA THR A 205 9.49 7.52 -20.91
C THR A 205 9.65 6.99 -22.33
N ARG A 206 9.38 5.69 -22.53
CA ARG A 206 9.41 5.06 -23.86
C ARG A 206 8.43 5.76 -24.82
N ASP A 207 7.20 5.94 -24.39
CA ASP A 207 6.16 6.51 -25.22
C ASP A 207 6.48 7.96 -25.61
N HIS A 208 7.06 8.74 -24.69
CA HIS A 208 7.55 10.09 -25.00
C HIS A 208 8.70 10.08 -26.02
N LEU A 209 9.70 9.22 -25.84
CA LEU A 209 10.85 9.15 -26.76
C LEU A 209 10.44 8.66 -28.14
N VAL A 210 9.52 7.71 -28.24
CA VAL A 210 8.96 7.25 -29.51
C VAL A 210 8.16 8.39 -30.18
N ALA A 211 7.26 9.02 -29.44
CA ALA A 211 6.41 10.11 -29.99
C ALA A 211 7.22 11.32 -30.46
N THR A 212 8.39 11.56 -29.89
CA THR A 212 9.30 12.67 -30.25
C THR A 212 10.41 12.28 -31.25
N GLY A 213 10.41 11.04 -31.74
CA GLY A 213 11.43 10.53 -32.67
C GLY A 213 12.84 10.43 -32.07
N ARG A 214 12.93 10.32 -30.75
CA ARG A 214 14.23 10.28 -30.03
C ARG A 214 14.64 8.90 -29.56
N ALA A 215 13.81 7.88 -29.81
CA ALA A 215 14.06 6.53 -29.31
C ALA A 215 15.32 5.87 -29.92
N ASP A 216 15.69 6.26 -31.14
CA ASP A 216 16.87 5.72 -31.86
C ASP A 216 18.18 6.44 -31.51
N ASP A 217 18.14 7.53 -30.72
CA ASP A 217 19.34 8.16 -30.21
C ASP A 217 20.09 7.19 -29.27
N PRO A 218 21.39 6.94 -29.46
CA PRO A 218 22.14 5.94 -28.68
C PRO A 218 22.10 6.16 -27.16
N PHE A 219 22.11 7.42 -26.71
CA PHE A 219 22.02 7.74 -25.29
C PHE A 219 20.62 7.52 -24.72
N GLN A 220 19.58 7.75 -25.53
CA GLN A 220 18.21 7.49 -25.13
C GLN A 220 17.92 5.98 -25.13
N ALA A 221 18.43 5.24 -26.11
CA ALA A 221 18.33 3.78 -26.15
C ALA A 221 19.00 3.15 -24.91
N ALA A 222 20.17 3.65 -24.48
CA ALA A 222 20.83 3.21 -23.25
C ALA A 222 19.98 3.50 -21.99
N ARG A 223 19.32 4.67 -21.91
CA ARG A 223 18.41 5.00 -20.80
C ARG A 223 17.15 4.12 -20.80
N LEU A 224 16.59 3.81 -21.96
CA LEU A 224 15.47 2.87 -22.07
C LEU A 224 15.86 1.47 -21.62
N ALA A 225 17.06 1.00 -22.00
CA ALA A 225 17.59 -0.28 -21.52
C ALA A 225 17.70 -0.26 -19.98
N GLU A 226 18.26 0.82 -19.40
CA GLU A 226 18.35 0.96 -17.94
C GLU A 226 16.98 0.92 -17.26
N LEU A 227 16.00 1.68 -17.74
CA LEU A 227 14.65 1.66 -17.20
C LEU A 227 14.00 0.28 -17.31
N PHE A 228 14.25 -0.43 -18.42
CA PHE A 228 13.73 -1.79 -18.60
C PHE A 228 14.26 -2.74 -17.53
N TRP A 229 15.57 -2.84 -17.35
CA TRP A 229 16.10 -3.79 -16.36
C TRP A 229 15.76 -3.40 -14.92
N LEU A 230 15.62 -2.09 -14.59
CA LEU A 230 15.16 -1.66 -13.27
C LEU A 230 13.70 -2.10 -13.02
N ALA A 231 12.83 -1.97 -14.01
CA ALA A 231 11.43 -2.39 -13.91
C ALA A 231 11.30 -3.91 -13.83
N ASP A 232 12.08 -4.65 -14.65
CA ASP A 232 12.07 -6.11 -14.66
C ASP A 232 12.65 -6.68 -13.37
N ALA A 233 13.76 -6.13 -12.89
CA ALA A 233 14.37 -6.54 -11.63
C ALA A 233 13.43 -6.26 -10.43
N ALA A 234 12.76 -5.10 -10.40
CA ALA A 234 11.81 -4.79 -9.33
C ALA A 234 10.61 -5.77 -9.32
N ALA A 235 10.07 -6.10 -10.49
CA ALA A 235 9.04 -7.14 -10.62
C ALA A 235 9.56 -8.52 -10.21
N GLY A 236 10.82 -8.83 -10.56
CA GLY A 236 11.53 -10.04 -10.16
C GLY A 236 11.67 -10.16 -8.66
N VAL A 237 12.07 -9.09 -7.98
CA VAL A 237 12.17 -9.03 -6.50
C VAL A 237 10.83 -9.32 -5.84
N VAL A 238 9.74 -8.70 -6.31
CA VAL A 238 8.39 -8.94 -5.76
C VAL A 238 7.99 -10.40 -5.95
N ARG A 239 8.17 -10.94 -7.16
CA ARG A 239 7.84 -12.34 -7.49
C ARG A 239 8.63 -13.32 -6.64
N HIS A 240 9.94 -13.15 -6.55
CA HIS A 240 10.84 -14.01 -5.78
C HIS A 240 10.46 -13.98 -4.28
N THR A 241 10.25 -12.79 -3.71
CA THR A 241 9.83 -12.64 -2.32
C THR A 241 8.47 -13.30 -2.05
N ALA A 242 7.54 -13.24 -3.01
CA ALA A 242 6.24 -13.88 -2.90
C ALA A 242 6.33 -15.41 -2.91
N ILE A 243 7.29 -15.98 -3.64
CA ILE A 243 7.53 -17.43 -3.71
C ILE A 243 8.27 -17.90 -2.46
N ASP A 244 9.44 -17.34 -2.20
CA ASP A 244 10.30 -17.72 -1.06
C ASP A 244 9.63 -17.52 0.31
N GLY A 245 8.70 -16.56 0.41
CA GLY A 245 7.99 -16.26 1.65
C GLY A 245 7.21 -17.46 2.21
N PHE A 246 7.00 -18.53 1.43
CA PHE A 246 6.37 -19.76 1.90
C PHE A 246 7.37 -20.78 2.45
N ASP A 247 8.64 -20.69 2.04
CA ASP A 247 9.71 -21.54 2.53
C ASP A 247 10.44 -20.93 3.74
N LEU A 248 10.16 -19.66 4.04
CA LEU A 248 10.77 -18.91 5.14
C LEU A 248 9.81 -18.71 6.31
N GLU A 249 10.32 -18.84 7.52
CA GLU A 249 9.56 -18.62 8.75
C GLU A 249 10.18 -17.51 9.61
N GLY A 250 9.39 -17.00 10.56
CA GLY A 250 9.83 -16.06 11.59
C GLY A 250 10.57 -14.85 11.02
N GLU A 251 11.73 -14.55 11.59
CA GLU A 251 12.53 -13.36 11.22
C GLU A 251 13.12 -13.45 9.81
N ALA A 252 13.43 -14.65 9.32
CA ALA A 252 13.93 -14.82 7.93
C ALA A 252 12.89 -14.32 6.90
N ARG A 253 11.62 -14.68 7.08
CA ARG A 253 10.52 -14.20 6.23
C ARG A 253 10.35 -12.69 6.30
N LEU A 254 10.37 -12.12 7.50
CA LEU A 254 10.20 -10.67 7.70
C LEU A 254 11.38 -9.88 7.11
N ALA A 255 12.60 -10.38 7.28
CA ALA A 255 13.80 -9.79 6.71
C ALA A 255 13.82 -9.88 5.19
N ARG A 256 13.30 -10.96 4.58
CA ARG A 256 13.14 -11.08 3.11
C ARG A 256 12.20 -10.00 2.57
N VAL A 257 11.05 -9.76 3.22
CA VAL A 257 10.12 -8.69 2.84
C VAL A 257 10.76 -7.31 3.02
N ALA A 258 11.51 -7.10 4.12
CA ALA A 258 12.25 -5.86 4.36
C ALA A 258 13.30 -5.61 3.26
N ALA A 259 14.05 -6.64 2.85
CA ALA A 259 15.03 -6.57 1.76
C ALA A 259 14.35 -6.19 0.42
N ALA A 260 13.21 -6.81 0.10
CA ALA A 260 12.45 -6.48 -1.09
C ALA A 260 11.99 -5.01 -1.08
N ARG A 261 11.51 -4.52 0.07
CA ARG A 261 11.09 -3.12 0.25
C ARG A 261 12.23 -2.16 -0.02
N LEU A 262 13.43 -2.41 0.52
CA LEU A 262 14.61 -1.57 0.32
C LEU A 262 15.07 -1.59 -1.13
N ALA A 263 15.22 -2.79 -1.71
CA ALA A 263 15.68 -2.96 -3.09
C ALA A 263 14.77 -2.24 -4.11
N VAL A 264 13.44 -2.43 -3.98
CA VAL A 264 12.49 -1.76 -4.88
C VAL A 264 12.50 -0.25 -4.67
N SER A 265 12.68 0.25 -3.43
CA SER A 265 12.82 1.69 -3.17
C SER A 265 14.04 2.29 -3.85
N ASP A 266 15.21 1.64 -3.73
CA ASP A 266 16.45 2.11 -4.35
C ASP A 266 16.37 2.06 -5.90
N MET A 267 15.77 0.99 -6.45
CA MET A 267 15.49 0.90 -7.89
C MET A 267 14.53 2.00 -8.37
N ALA A 268 13.53 2.34 -7.58
CA ALA A 268 12.56 3.39 -7.92
C ALA A 268 13.23 4.78 -7.95
N GLU A 269 14.06 5.10 -6.96
CA GLU A 269 14.83 6.36 -6.95
C GLU A 269 15.75 6.47 -8.16
N ARG A 270 16.42 5.38 -8.52
CA ARG A 270 17.26 5.34 -9.73
C ARG A 270 16.42 5.50 -11.00
N ALA A 271 15.30 4.79 -11.12
CA ALA A 271 14.42 4.87 -12.29
C ALA A 271 13.83 6.27 -12.47
N MET A 272 13.48 6.96 -11.39
CA MET A 272 13.02 8.36 -11.43
C MET A 272 14.09 9.27 -12.02
N ALA A 273 15.35 9.15 -11.58
CA ALA A 273 16.45 9.94 -12.09
C ALA A 273 16.71 9.68 -13.61
N VAL A 274 16.68 8.42 -14.03
CA VAL A 274 16.87 8.05 -15.44
C VAL A 274 15.73 8.58 -16.30
N ALA A 275 14.47 8.44 -15.88
CA ALA A 275 13.30 8.93 -16.59
C ALA A 275 13.34 10.47 -16.76
N GLN A 276 13.70 11.19 -15.70
CA GLN A 276 13.87 12.66 -15.74
C GLN A 276 14.96 13.07 -16.74
N ASN A 277 16.10 12.38 -16.74
CA ASN A 277 17.20 12.67 -17.68
C ASN A 277 16.84 12.32 -19.14
N ALA A 278 16.02 11.31 -19.36
CA ALA A 278 15.57 10.90 -20.69
C ALA A 278 14.59 11.90 -21.32
N VAL A 279 13.56 12.28 -20.56
CA VAL A 279 12.50 13.18 -21.02
C VAL A 279 12.94 14.65 -20.93
N GLY A 280 13.73 14.99 -19.92
CA GLY A 280 14.20 16.35 -19.68
C GLY A 280 13.12 17.27 -19.13
N LEU A 281 13.23 18.58 -19.42
CA LEU A 281 12.32 19.61 -18.91
C LEU A 281 10.85 19.35 -19.27
N ALA A 282 10.58 18.74 -20.42
CA ALA A 282 9.21 18.41 -20.84
C ALA A 282 8.48 17.53 -19.80
N GLY A 283 9.20 16.60 -19.17
CA GLY A 283 8.66 15.73 -18.12
C GLY A 283 8.30 16.44 -16.82
N GLN A 284 8.67 17.70 -16.63
CA GLN A 284 8.35 18.50 -15.45
C GLN A 284 7.05 19.32 -15.61
N PHE A 285 6.52 19.44 -16.82
CA PHE A 285 5.25 20.12 -17.02
C PHE A 285 4.09 19.30 -16.43
N VAL A 286 3.19 19.96 -15.70
CA VAL A 286 2.06 19.32 -15.01
C VAL A 286 1.18 18.49 -15.97
N ALA A 287 1.03 18.93 -17.22
CA ALA A 287 0.26 18.22 -18.24
C ALA A 287 0.98 16.97 -18.81
N HIS A 288 2.28 16.80 -18.55
CA HIS A 288 3.03 15.64 -19.05
C HIS A 288 2.75 14.40 -18.19
N PRO A 289 2.43 13.23 -18.79
CA PRO A 289 2.07 12.02 -18.03
C PRO A 289 3.15 11.54 -17.04
N LEU A 290 4.44 11.81 -17.34
CA LEU A 290 5.57 11.46 -16.46
C LEU A 290 5.57 12.28 -15.16
N SER A 291 5.16 13.56 -15.21
CA SER A 291 5.21 14.48 -14.08
C SER A 291 4.43 13.96 -12.86
N ALA A 292 3.17 13.55 -13.09
CA ALA A 292 2.33 12.98 -12.03
C ALA A 292 2.93 11.70 -11.45
N MET A 293 3.44 10.79 -12.31
CA MET A 293 4.04 9.52 -11.86
C MET A 293 5.29 9.75 -11.00
N LEU A 294 6.15 10.69 -11.39
CA LEU A 294 7.34 11.08 -10.61
C LEU A 294 6.95 11.64 -9.23
N ALA A 295 6.02 12.58 -9.21
CA ALA A 295 5.58 13.22 -7.97
C ALA A 295 4.91 12.21 -7.03
N ASP A 296 4.03 11.36 -7.56
CA ASP A 296 3.32 10.34 -6.79
C ASP A 296 4.29 9.31 -6.22
N LEU A 297 5.23 8.80 -7.02
CA LEU A 297 6.20 7.81 -6.58
C LEU A 297 7.15 8.40 -5.53
N ALA A 298 7.65 9.63 -5.73
CA ALA A 298 8.50 10.32 -4.77
C ALA A 298 7.87 10.42 -3.36
N VAL A 299 6.57 10.66 -3.28
CA VAL A 299 5.82 10.71 -2.01
C VAL A 299 5.55 9.29 -1.49
N TYR A 300 5.11 8.38 -2.36
CA TYR A 300 4.69 7.05 -1.91
C TYR A 300 5.84 6.18 -1.40
N LEU A 301 7.06 6.38 -1.88
CA LEU A 301 8.27 5.72 -1.38
C LEU A 301 8.62 6.10 0.08
N ARG A 302 8.09 7.20 0.61
CA ARG A 302 8.39 7.68 1.99
C ARG A 302 7.61 6.87 3.04
N GLN A 303 7.77 5.55 3.01
CA GLN A 303 7.19 4.65 4.00
C GLN A 303 7.98 4.71 5.33
N PRO A 304 7.32 4.47 6.50
CA PRO A 304 7.96 4.66 7.80
C PRO A 304 9.13 3.70 8.04
N ALA A 305 10.09 4.16 8.86
CA ALA A 305 11.19 3.38 9.43
C ALA A 305 12.10 2.65 8.42
N PRO A 306 12.63 3.29 7.35
CA PRO A 306 13.53 2.62 6.39
C PRO A 306 14.82 2.12 7.04
N ASP A 307 15.38 2.86 8.00
CA ASP A 307 16.63 2.46 8.68
C ASP A 307 16.44 1.25 9.59
N ALA A 308 15.27 1.12 10.23
CA ALA A 308 14.92 -0.08 10.99
C ALA A 308 14.86 -1.32 10.08
N GLN A 309 14.38 -1.17 8.83
CA GLN A 309 14.40 -2.26 7.86
C GLN A 309 15.84 -2.60 7.41
N ARG A 310 16.72 -1.61 7.20
CA ARG A 310 18.13 -1.84 6.90
C ARG A 310 18.83 -2.60 8.02
N LEU A 311 18.59 -2.22 9.27
CA LEU A 311 19.13 -2.92 10.44
C LEU A 311 18.60 -4.36 10.53
N ARG A 312 17.31 -4.58 10.28
CA ARG A 312 16.73 -5.94 10.24
C ARG A 312 17.42 -6.82 9.21
N VAL A 313 17.54 -6.34 7.98
CA VAL A 313 18.22 -7.08 6.90
C VAL A 313 19.67 -7.35 7.25
N GLY A 314 20.42 -6.35 7.72
CA GLY A 314 21.82 -6.51 8.08
C GLY A 314 22.04 -7.56 9.18
N ARG A 315 21.16 -7.59 10.19
CA ARG A 315 21.19 -8.64 11.23
C ARG A 315 20.89 -10.01 10.67
N ALA A 316 19.83 -10.13 9.85
CA ALA A 316 19.47 -11.40 9.24
C ALA A 316 20.58 -11.98 8.33
N VAL A 317 21.28 -11.12 7.58
CA VAL A 317 22.46 -11.53 6.80
C VAL A 317 23.60 -11.98 7.69
N ARG A 318 23.93 -11.22 8.75
CA ARG A 318 24.98 -11.59 9.72
C ARG A 318 24.68 -12.95 10.38
N ASP A 319 23.42 -13.19 10.71
CA ASP A 319 22.99 -14.40 11.42
C ASP A 319 22.72 -15.59 10.48
N GLY A 320 23.01 -15.46 9.16
CA GLY A 320 22.85 -16.50 8.16
C GLY A 320 21.40 -16.81 7.79
N LEU A 321 20.44 -15.98 8.20
CA LEU A 321 19.01 -16.12 7.89
C LEU A 321 18.67 -15.72 6.44
N LEU A 322 19.48 -14.85 5.84
CA LEU A 322 19.38 -14.44 4.44
C LEU A 322 20.70 -14.71 3.75
N VAL A 323 20.66 -15.60 2.77
CA VAL A 323 21.80 -15.94 1.92
C VAL A 323 21.42 -15.67 0.47
N PRO A 324 22.30 -15.01 -0.35
CA PRO A 324 22.05 -14.89 -1.77
C PRO A 324 21.97 -16.29 -2.40
N ALA A 325 20.89 -16.53 -3.14
CA ALA A 325 20.66 -17.80 -3.84
C ALA A 325 20.04 -17.51 -5.22
N LEU A 326 20.27 -18.43 -6.17
CA LEU A 326 19.71 -18.39 -7.52
C LEU A 326 18.42 -19.21 -7.58
#